data_c77bdcee4a42c797cde25770ec85b5a9
#
_entry.id   c77bdcee4a42c797cde25770ec85b5a9
#
_cell.length_a   1.000
_cell.length_b   1.000
_cell.length_c   1.000
_cell.angle_alpha   90.00
_cell.angle_beta   90.00
_cell.angle_gamma   90.00
#
_symmetry.space_group_name_H-M   'P 1'
#
loop_
_entity.id
_entity.type
_entity.pdbx_description
1 polymer ?
#
loop_
_entity_poly.entity_id
_entity_poly.type
_entity_poly.pdbx_seq_one_letter_code
_entity_poly.pdbx_strand_id
1 'polypeptide(L)'
;MAQENNKNSNISYERAKGPFAHFFISGWNHLVRLMGVNVLFLLFNIPSLAIAFGFSIVFMPGLVSAFNLNKFISITADAGTEVVSYQLLSLLMVFFVISVTASLLICIGPFQTGFAQVYKDIRNGTSVSLFGSFKVGLKENWKKALVSMFIGIFLSAVFILAVSFYLNMKTDLGIVIGTVFCVLYVAFILVQNFAYNLMVTTDLKLGQIYKNSLLFLLIRFGHCLALGIVVILFYILIPFVLLMSASYTTLGIFIFLYSFLVIAWVQYGLSYYTGRLIDRYVAEDEEPSEENSEET
;
A
#
# COMPACT_ATOMS: atom_id res chain seq x y z
N MET A 1 -30.36 10.70 -20.83
CA MET A 1 -31.33 10.43 -19.74
C MET A 1 -31.62 8.93 -19.51
N ALA A 2 -32.01 8.11 -20.47
CA ALA A 2 -32.30 6.68 -20.24
C ALA A 2 -31.07 5.82 -19.86
N GLN A 3 -29.90 6.10 -20.42
CA GLN A 3 -28.65 5.41 -20.06
C GLN A 3 -28.12 5.81 -18.70
N GLU A 4 -28.33 7.04 -18.27
CA GLU A 4 -27.91 7.56 -16.98
C GLU A 4 -28.77 7.01 -15.82
N ASN A 5 -30.09 6.87 -16.05
CA ASN A 5 -31.01 6.24 -15.10
C ASN A 5 -30.74 4.74 -14.92
N ASN A 6 -30.34 4.02 -15.98
CA ASN A 6 -30.02 2.60 -15.90
C ASN A 6 -28.69 2.37 -15.15
N LYS A 7 -27.73 3.30 -15.26
CA LYS A 7 -26.44 3.24 -14.55
C LYS A 7 -26.60 3.50 -13.06
N ASN A 8 -27.43 4.47 -12.67
CA ASN A 8 -27.73 4.78 -11.29
C ASN A 8 -28.53 3.67 -10.59
N SER A 9 -29.46 3.01 -11.30
CA SER A 9 -30.22 1.87 -10.76
C SER A 9 -29.31 0.64 -10.52
N ASN A 10 -28.33 0.39 -11.41
CA ASN A 10 -27.36 -0.70 -11.21
C ASN A 10 -26.41 -0.43 -10.04
N ILE A 11 -25.95 0.81 -9.87
CA ILE A 11 -25.08 1.21 -8.73
C ILE A 11 -25.84 1.07 -7.39
N SER A 12 -27.11 1.47 -7.35
CA SER A 12 -27.94 1.31 -6.14
C SER A 12 -28.22 -0.15 -5.82
N TYR A 13 -28.46 -0.99 -6.84
CA TYR A 13 -28.66 -2.44 -6.67
C TYR A 13 -27.39 -3.16 -6.22
N GLU A 14 -26.23 -2.77 -6.71
CA GLU A 14 -24.93 -3.31 -6.28
C GLU A 14 -24.59 -2.93 -4.83
N ARG A 15 -24.90 -1.70 -4.41
CA ARG A 15 -24.75 -1.27 -3.01
C ARG A 15 -25.64 -2.05 -2.04
N ALA A 16 -26.79 -2.51 -2.47
CA ALA A 16 -27.72 -3.30 -1.65
C ALA A 16 -27.19 -4.70 -1.31
N LYS A 17 -26.21 -5.25 -2.05
CA LYS A 17 -25.63 -6.58 -1.84
C LYS A 17 -24.64 -6.68 -0.67
N GLY A 18 -24.38 -5.60 0.03
CA GLY A 18 -23.42 -5.53 1.13
C GLY A 18 -22.00 -5.14 0.67
N PRO A 19 -21.20 -4.65 1.61
CA PRO A 19 -19.93 -3.99 1.29
C PRO A 19 -18.87 -4.88 0.68
N PHE A 20 -18.82 -6.14 1.08
CA PHE A 20 -17.85 -7.10 0.59
C PHE A 20 -18.17 -7.49 -0.85
N ALA A 21 -19.44 -7.79 -1.14
CA ALA A 21 -19.87 -8.09 -2.51
C ALA A 21 -19.66 -6.90 -3.44
N HIS A 22 -19.99 -5.69 -2.99
CA HIS A 22 -19.76 -4.47 -3.78
C HIS A 22 -18.26 -4.26 -4.10
N PHE A 23 -17.36 -4.51 -3.15
CA PHE A 23 -15.91 -4.42 -3.40
C PHE A 23 -15.48 -5.34 -4.55
N PHE A 24 -15.87 -6.62 -4.50
CA PHE A 24 -15.49 -7.59 -5.55
C PHE A 24 -16.15 -7.28 -6.88
N ILE A 25 -17.43 -6.95 -6.92
CA ILE A 25 -18.16 -6.62 -8.15
C ILE A 25 -17.55 -5.35 -8.79
N SER A 26 -17.35 -4.30 -8.01
CA SER A 26 -16.76 -3.06 -8.52
C SER A 26 -15.32 -3.25 -9.00
N GLY A 27 -14.49 -3.98 -8.25
CA GLY A 27 -13.13 -4.31 -8.66
C GLY A 27 -13.10 -5.14 -9.94
N TRP A 28 -13.97 -6.15 -10.06
CA TRP A 28 -14.04 -7.01 -11.25
C TRP A 28 -14.52 -6.25 -12.48
N ASN A 29 -15.55 -5.43 -12.35
CA ASN A 29 -16.06 -4.59 -13.45
C ASN A 29 -15.01 -3.59 -13.96
N HIS A 30 -14.01 -3.24 -13.14
CA HIS A 30 -12.93 -2.32 -13.49
C HIS A 30 -11.55 -3.02 -13.53
N LEU A 31 -11.50 -4.34 -13.75
CA LEU A 31 -10.28 -5.13 -13.72
C LEU A 31 -9.19 -4.58 -14.65
N VAL A 32 -9.53 -4.27 -15.90
CA VAL A 32 -8.58 -3.71 -16.88
C VAL A 32 -8.02 -2.37 -16.39
N ARG A 33 -8.85 -1.57 -15.75
CA ARG A 33 -8.44 -0.27 -15.17
C ARG A 33 -7.48 -0.49 -13.98
N LEU A 34 -7.74 -1.47 -13.13
CA LEU A 34 -6.84 -1.87 -12.04
C LEU A 34 -5.51 -2.42 -12.56
N MET A 35 -5.53 -3.22 -13.63
CA MET A 35 -4.30 -3.67 -14.29
C MET A 35 -3.48 -2.48 -14.82
N GLY A 36 -4.12 -1.52 -15.46
CA GLY A 36 -3.47 -0.29 -15.89
C GLY A 36 -2.87 0.52 -14.74
N VAL A 37 -3.59 0.63 -13.62
CA VAL A 37 -3.08 1.25 -12.38
C VAL A 37 -1.85 0.51 -11.86
N ASN A 38 -1.85 -0.83 -11.88
CA ASN A 38 -0.72 -1.64 -11.41
C ASN A 38 0.55 -1.38 -12.23
N VAL A 39 0.42 -1.35 -13.56
CA VAL A 39 1.54 -1.04 -14.46
C VAL A 39 2.05 0.40 -14.23
N LEU A 40 1.15 1.37 -14.11
CA LEU A 40 1.53 2.76 -13.82
C LEU A 40 2.19 2.87 -12.44
N PHE A 41 1.68 2.15 -11.44
CA PHE A 41 2.28 2.11 -10.12
C PHE A 41 3.73 1.65 -10.17
N LEU A 42 4.04 0.59 -10.89
CA LEU A 42 5.41 0.11 -11.06
C LEU A 42 6.30 1.16 -11.75
N LEU A 43 5.81 1.77 -12.83
CA LEU A 43 6.57 2.79 -13.58
C LEU A 43 6.88 4.03 -12.72
N PHE A 44 5.90 4.55 -12.02
CA PHE A 44 6.08 5.74 -11.17
C PHE A 44 6.80 5.46 -9.86
N ASN A 45 6.90 4.19 -9.44
CA ASN A 45 7.67 3.79 -8.27
C ASN A 45 9.15 3.45 -8.56
N ILE A 46 9.63 3.56 -9.79
CA ILE A 46 11.05 3.33 -10.11
C ILE A 46 11.99 4.14 -9.21
N PRO A 47 11.78 5.44 -8.93
CA PRO A 47 12.62 6.18 -7.99
C PRO A 47 12.55 5.64 -6.55
N SER A 48 11.36 5.25 -6.08
CA SER A 48 11.20 4.62 -4.74
C SER A 48 11.88 3.26 -4.69
N LEU A 49 11.79 2.48 -5.76
CA LEU A 49 12.51 1.21 -5.90
C LEU A 49 14.03 1.43 -5.81
N ALA A 50 14.56 2.47 -6.45
CA ALA A 50 15.98 2.80 -6.39
C ALA A 50 16.41 3.22 -4.97
N ILE A 51 15.60 4.04 -4.28
CA ILE A 51 15.84 4.43 -2.89
C ILE A 51 15.78 3.19 -1.97
N ALA A 52 14.74 2.36 -2.11
CA ALA A 52 14.57 1.14 -1.33
C ALA A 52 15.70 0.14 -1.57
N PHE A 53 16.18 0.03 -2.81
CA PHE A 53 17.35 -0.77 -3.16
C PHE A 53 18.62 -0.26 -2.46
N GLY A 54 18.86 1.05 -2.48
CA GLY A 54 19.96 1.67 -1.73
C GLY A 54 19.88 1.41 -0.22
N PHE A 55 18.69 1.59 0.38
CA PHE A 55 18.47 1.24 1.78
C PHE A 55 18.71 -0.24 2.07
N SER A 56 18.28 -1.13 1.19
CA SER A 56 18.47 -2.58 1.35
C SER A 56 19.95 -2.95 1.35
N ILE A 57 20.76 -2.36 0.49
CA ILE A 57 22.22 -2.60 0.46
C ILE A 57 22.87 -2.19 1.78
N VAL A 58 22.44 -1.07 2.36
CA VAL A 58 23.06 -0.53 3.58
C VAL A 58 22.58 -1.26 4.83
N PHE A 59 21.28 -1.54 4.95
CA PHE A 59 20.69 -2.04 6.20
C PHE A 59 20.52 -3.57 6.27
N MET A 60 20.35 -4.26 5.12
CA MET A 60 20.14 -5.69 5.11
C MET A 60 21.32 -6.52 5.68
N PRO A 61 22.60 -6.20 5.44
CA PRO A 61 23.70 -6.92 6.06
C PRO A 61 23.68 -6.87 7.59
N GLY A 62 23.13 -5.80 8.17
CA GLY A 62 22.94 -5.65 9.61
C GLY A 62 21.72 -6.40 10.17
N LEU A 63 20.67 -6.59 9.37
CA LEU A 63 19.46 -7.30 9.78
C LEU A 63 19.58 -8.82 9.63
N VAL A 64 20.19 -9.27 8.55
CA VAL A 64 20.33 -10.71 8.25
C VAL A 64 21.75 -10.98 7.81
N SER A 65 22.55 -11.61 8.64
CA SER A 65 23.96 -11.95 8.35
C SER A 65 24.14 -12.81 7.09
N ALA A 66 23.10 -13.51 6.65
CA ALA A 66 23.08 -14.27 5.39
C ALA A 66 23.10 -13.38 4.13
N PHE A 67 22.71 -12.11 4.25
CA PHE A 67 22.70 -11.14 3.12
C PHE A 67 24.00 -10.31 3.00
N ASN A 68 25.10 -10.81 3.55
CA ASN A 68 26.38 -10.17 3.33
C ASN A 68 26.84 -10.39 1.90
N LEU A 69 26.88 -9.32 1.11
CA LEU A 69 27.23 -9.35 -0.32
C LEU A 69 28.60 -9.99 -0.56
N ASN A 70 29.59 -9.74 0.31
CA ASN A 70 30.93 -10.35 0.20
C ASN A 70 30.90 -11.86 0.40
N LYS A 71 30.07 -12.33 1.36
CA LYS A 71 29.87 -13.77 1.58
C LYS A 71 29.13 -14.43 0.41
N PHE A 72 28.17 -13.72 -0.17
CA PHE A 72 27.47 -14.17 -1.36
C PHE A 72 28.42 -14.29 -2.57
N ILE A 73 29.25 -13.28 -2.81
CA ILE A 73 30.25 -13.30 -3.90
C ILE A 73 31.24 -14.45 -3.71
N SER A 74 31.71 -14.71 -2.49
CA SER A 74 32.64 -15.83 -2.22
C SER A 74 32.00 -17.19 -2.48
N ILE A 75 30.74 -17.38 -2.11
CA ILE A 75 30.01 -18.64 -2.36
C ILE A 75 29.76 -18.84 -3.86
N THR A 76 29.49 -17.78 -4.62
CA THR A 76 29.23 -17.86 -6.07
C THR A 76 30.51 -18.10 -6.87
N ALA A 77 31.68 -17.71 -6.38
CA ALA A 77 32.95 -17.92 -7.07
C ALA A 77 33.32 -19.42 -7.17
N ASP A 78 32.91 -20.25 -6.21
CA ASP A 78 33.22 -21.67 -6.15
C ASP A 78 32.11 -22.59 -6.67
N ALA A 79 30.93 -22.02 -7.02
CA ALA A 79 29.76 -22.78 -7.44
C ALA A 79 29.66 -22.90 -8.97
N GLY A 80 29.10 -24.01 -9.45
CA GLY A 80 28.82 -24.18 -10.89
C GLY A 80 27.80 -23.17 -11.42
N THR A 81 27.80 -22.91 -12.71
CA THR A 81 27.02 -21.87 -13.39
C THR A 81 25.51 -21.95 -13.13
N GLU A 82 24.94 -23.15 -12.97
CA GLU A 82 23.51 -23.32 -12.67
C GLU A 82 23.17 -22.87 -11.23
N VAL A 83 24.00 -23.22 -10.26
CA VAL A 83 23.83 -22.82 -8.85
C VAL A 83 23.98 -21.31 -8.72
N VAL A 84 24.93 -20.71 -9.44
CA VAL A 84 25.12 -19.25 -9.46
C VAL A 84 23.89 -18.54 -10.03
N SER A 85 23.29 -19.04 -11.12
CA SER A 85 22.09 -18.42 -11.70
C SER A 85 20.87 -18.48 -10.76
N TYR A 86 20.66 -19.59 -10.06
CA TYR A 86 19.59 -19.70 -9.05
C TYR A 86 19.80 -18.78 -7.86
N GLN A 87 21.04 -18.69 -7.36
CA GLN A 87 21.36 -17.81 -6.23
C GLN A 87 21.21 -16.33 -6.61
N LEU A 88 21.69 -15.94 -7.80
CA LEU A 88 21.52 -14.59 -8.31
C LEU A 88 20.04 -14.24 -8.48
N LEU A 89 19.26 -15.17 -9.05
CA LEU A 89 17.83 -14.98 -9.23
C LEU A 89 17.09 -14.83 -7.89
N SER A 90 17.39 -15.69 -6.90
CA SER A 90 16.79 -15.59 -5.57
C SER A 90 17.17 -14.29 -4.87
N LEU A 91 18.40 -13.82 -4.99
CA LEU A 91 18.85 -12.54 -4.47
C LEU A 91 18.09 -11.38 -5.13
N LEU A 92 18.01 -11.35 -6.45
CA LEU A 92 17.26 -10.32 -7.19
C LEU A 92 15.79 -10.29 -6.77
N MET A 93 15.20 -11.45 -6.53
CA MET A 93 13.80 -11.56 -6.09
C MET A 93 13.60 -11.07 -4.67
N VAL A 94 14.48 -11.41 -3.75
CA VAL A 94 14.42 -10.85 -2.39
C VAL A 94 14.56 -9.34 -2.43
N PHE A 95 15.49 -8.79 -3.22
CA PHE A 95 15.59 -7.36 -3.44
C PHE A 95 14.33 -6.77 -4.07
N PHE A 96 13.71 -7.46 -5.03
CA PHE A 96 12.47 -7.02 -5.63
C PHE A 96 11.32 -6.96 -4.60
N VAL A 97 11.14 -8.01 -3.80
CA VAL A 97 10.12 -8.05 -2.74
C VAL A 97 10.33 -6.94 -1.72
N ILE A 98 11.57 -6.77 -1.26
CA ILE A 98 11.90 -5.70 -0.32
C ILE A 98 11.65 -4.34 -0.95
N SER A 99 12.04 -4.16 -2.20
CA SER A 99 11.86 -2.91 -2.95
C SER A 99 10.38 -2.60 -3.16
N VAL A 100 9.56 -3.60 -3.53
CA VAL A 100 8.10 -3.42 -3.65
C VAL A 100 7.49 -3.08 -2.29
N THR A 101 7.86 -3.80 -1.24
CA THR A 101 7.39 -3.53 0.13
C THR A 101 7.81 -2.12 0.57
N ALA A 102 9.08 -1.78 0.40
CA ALA A 102 9.59 -0.45 0.74
C ALA A 102 8.98 0.66 -0.13
N SER A 103 8.68 0.40 -1.42
CA SER A 103 8.02 1.38 -2.29
C SER A 103 6.59 1.68 -1.86
N LEU A 104 5.91 0.70 -1.26
CA LEU A 104 4.59 0.92 -0.65
C LEU A 104 4.66 1.81 0.59
N LEU A 105 5.78 1.81 1.28
CA LEU A 105 6.04 2.55 2.51
C LEU A 105 6.62 3.93 2.26
N ILE A 106 7.58 3.99 1.36
CA ILE A 106 8.29 5.21 0.95
C ILE A 106 7.55 5.87 -0.22
N CYS A 107 6.33 5.42 -0.51
CA CYS A 107 5.54 5.80 -1.68
C CYS A 107 5.78 7.23 -2.11
N ILE A 108 5.96 7.39 -3.39
CA ILE A 108 6.10 8.67 -4.03
C ILE A 108 4.83 9.47 -3.77
N GLY A 109 4.85 10.27 -2.74
CA GLY A 109 3.68 10.92 -2.17
C GLY A 109 2.74 11.56 -3.18
N PRO A 110 3.20 12.39 -4.13
CA PRO A 110 2.34 12.98 -5.14
C PRO A 110 1.65 11.96 -6.03
N PHE A 111 2.34 10.92 -6.47
CA PHE A 111 1.75 9.87 -7.32
C PHE A 111 0.76 9.01 -6.55
N GLN A 112 0.97 8.82 -5.26
CA GLN A 112 0.05 8.05 -4.41
C GLN A 112 -1.34 8.71 -4.31
N THR A 113 -1.41 10.05 -4.25
CA THR A 113 -2.71 10.75 -4.31
C THR A 113 -3.40 10.58 -5.66
N GLY A 114 -2.61 10.53 -6.75
CA GLY A 114 -3.15 10.19 -8.06
C GLY A 114 -3.80 8.80 -8.09
N PHE A 115 -3.12 7.79 -7.53
CA PHE A 115 -3.69 6.43 -7.43
C PHE A 115 -4.89 6.38 -6.48
N ALA A 116 -4.84 7.04 -5.33
CA ALA A 116 -5.96 7.11 -4.40
C ALA A 116 -7.21 7.72 -5.07
N GLN A 117 -7.05 8.74 -5.90
CA GLN A 117 -8.15 9.32 -6.67
C GLN A 117 -8.74 8.31 -7.67
N VAL A 118 -7.91 7.53 -8.37
CA VAL A 118 -8.39 6.49 -9.28
C VAL A 118 -9.20 5.43 -8.53
N TYR A 119 -8.73 4.99 -7.36
CA TYR A 119 -9.44 4.00 -6.53
C TYR A 119 -10.77 4.55 -5.99
N LYS A 120 -10.80 5.83 -5.59
CA LYS A 120 -12.03 6.55 -5.20
C LYS A 120 -13.04 6.54 -6.34
N ASP A 121 -12.61 6.86 -7.56
CA ASP A 121 -13.47 6.90 -8.74
C ASP A 121 -14.01 5.51 -9.11
N ILE A 122 -13.19 4.45 -9.00
CA ILE A 122 -13.62 3.06 -9.18
C ILE A 122 -14.68 2.70 -8.15
N ARG A 123 -14.47 3.03 -6.87
CA ARG A 123 -15.44 2.77 -5.78
C ARG A 123 -16.77 3.46 -6.04
N ASN A 124 -16.73 4.69 -6.53
CA ASN A 124 -17.92 5.50 -6.78
C ASN A 124 -18.59 5.21 -8.13
N GLY A 125 -18.00 4.32 -8.95
CA GLY A 125 -18.52 3.97 -10.27
C GLY A 125 -18.45 5.11 -11.30
N THR A 126 -17.57 6.09 -11.09
CA THR A 126 -17.41 7.22 -12.00
C THR A 126 -16.70 6.80 -13.30
N SER A 127 -17.18 7.32 -14.44
CA SER A 127 -16.68 6.95 -15.77
C SER A 127 -15.45 7.74 -16.24
N VAL A 128 -14.74 8.41 -15.32
CA VAL A 128 -13.55 9.20 -15.66
C VAL A 128 -12.42 8.29 -16.15
N SER A 129 -11.63 8.77 -17.11
CA SER A 129 -10.48 8.01 -17.62
C SER A 129 -9.41 7.84 -16.53
N LEU A 130 -8.65 6.74 -16.57
CA LEU A 130 -7.59 6.44 -15.62
C LEU A 130 -6.60 7.62 -15.46
N PHE A 131 -6.10 8.14 -16.57
CA PHE A 131 -5.19 9.29 -16.57
C PHE A 131 -5.85 10.59 -16.11
N GLY A 132 -7.13 10.79 -16.40
CA GLY A 132 -7.90 11.95 -15.93
C GLY A 132 -7.98 11.98 -14.41
N SER A 133 -8.45 10.88 -13.81
CA SER A 133 -8.52 10.72 -12.35
C SER A 133 -7.14 10.88 -11.68
N PHE A 134 -6.13 10.21 -12.24
CA PHE A 134 -4.76 10.28 -11.73
C PHE A 134 -4.20 11.72 -11.73
N LYS A 135 -4.38 12.44 -12.83
CA LYS A 135 -3.92 13.83 -12.96
C LYS A 135 -4.62 14.78 -11.97
N VAL A 136 -5.92 14.58 -11.74
CA VAL A 136 -6.67 15.37 -10.75
C VAL A 136 -6.10 15.16 -9.35
N GLY A 137 -6.03 13.92 -8.88
CA GLY A 137 -5.52 13.61 -7.56
C GLY A 137 -4.09 14.11 -7.33
N LEU A 138 -3.23 13.97 -8.35
CA LEU A 138 -1.87 14.46 -8.34
C LEU A 138 -1.81 15.99 -8.22
N LYS A 139 -2.55 16.72 -9.07
CA LYS A 139 -2.46 18.19 -9.17
C LYS A 139 -3.02 18.88 -7.93
N GLU A 140 -4.13 18.40 -7.40
CA GLU A 140 -4.81 19.04 -6.28
C GLU A 140 -4.08 18.83 -4.94
N ASN A 141 -3.42 17.69 -4.76
CA ASN A 141 -2.86 17.28 -3.47
C ASN A 141 -1.33 17.22 -3.43
N TRP A 142 -0.61 17.65 -4.48
CA TRP A 142 0.83 17.41 -4.58
C TRP A 142 1.65 17.97 -3.41
N LYS A 143 1.29 19.16 -2.87
CA LYS A 143 2.02 19.78 -1.74
C LYS A 143 1.85 18.98 -0.45
N LYS A 144 0.58 18.62 -0.11
CA LYS A 144 0.28 17.81 1.08
C LYS A 144 0.95 16.44 0.97
N ALA A 145 0.89 15.84 -0.21
CA ALA A 145 1.46 14.52 -0.48
C ALA A 145 2.99 14.52 -0.45
N LEU A 146 3.65 15.58 -0.92
CA LEU A 146 5.09 15.71 -0.84
C LEU A 146 5.58 15.81 0.62
N VAL A 147 4.93 16.62 1.45
CA VAL A 147 5.25 16.68 2.88
C VAL A 147 5.02 15.33 3.56
N SER A 148 3.90 14.68 3.23
CA SER A 148 3.59 13.33 3.74
C SER A 148 4.64 12.29 3.34
N MET A 149 5.21 12.38 2.13
CA MET A 149 6.30 11.53 1.68
C MET A 149 7.55 11.69 2.56
N PHE A 150 7.95 12.93 2.85
CA PHE A 150 9.11 13.17 3.74
C PHE A 150 8.88 12.63 5.15
N ILE A 151 7.67 12.81 5.71
CA ILE A 151 7.29 12.21 7.00
C ILE A 151 7.38 10.68 6.90
N GLY A 152 6.85 10.10 5.82
CA GLY A 152 6.89 8.66 5.57
C GLY A 152 8.32 8.10 5.51
N ILE A 153 9.20 8.74 4.75
CA ILE A 153 10.62 8.34 4.63
C ILE A 153 11.31 8.43 5.99
N PHE A 154 11.16 9.55 6.69
CA PHE A 154 11.81 9.78 7.98
C PHE A 154 11.36 8.75 9.03
N LEU A 155 10.05 8.57 9.22
CA LEU A 155 9.52 7.61 10.19
C LEU A 155 9.85 6.16 9.81
N SER A 156 9.82 5.81 8.53
CA SER A 156 10.24 4.47 8.07
C SER A 156 11.70 4.20 8.41
N ALA A 157 12.59 5.17 8.19
CA ALA A 157 14.00 5.05 8.58
C ALA A 157 14.16 4.85 10.09
N VAL A 158 13.44 5.62 10.92
CA VAL A 158 13.46 5.48 12.38
C VAL A 158 12.98 4.09 12.81
N PHE A 159 11.85 3.60 12.26
CA PHE A 159 11.34 2.27 12.58
C PHE A 159 12.31 1.16 12.18
N ILE A 160 12.86 1.21 10.96
CA ILE A 160 13.81 0.21 10.46
C ILE A 160 15.07 0.18 11.33
N LEU A 161 15.61 1.34 11.70
CA LEU A 161 16.76 1.45 12.58
C LEU A 161 16.46 0.87 13.98
N ALA A 162 15.29 1.20 14.56
CA ALA A 162 14.87 0.67 15.85
C ALA A 162 14.73 -0.85 15.82
N VAL A 163 14.03 -1.40 14.82
CA VAL A 163 13.89 -2.86 14.64
C VAL A 163 15.26 -3.52 14.51
N SER A 164 16.12 -2.98 13.64
CA SER A 164 17.49 -3.50 13.45
C SER A 164 18.29 -3.48 14.73
N PHE A 165 18.29 -2.37 15.47
CA PHE A 165 19.02 -2.21 16.71
C PHE A 165 18.59 -3.24 17.75
N TYR A 166 17.29 -3.34 18.04
CA TYR A 166 16.78 -4.22 19.08
C TYR A 166 16.92 -5.72 18.74
N LEU A 167 16.67 -6.12 17.49
CA LEU A 167 16.86 -7.51 17.08
C LEU A 167 18.33 -7.94 17.11
N ASN A 168 19.27 -7.03 16.85
CA ASN A 168 20.70 -7.32 16.93
C ASN A 168 21.24 -7.42 18.37
N MET A 169 20.50 -6.99 19.39
CA MET A 169 20.87 -7.18 20.80
C MET A 169 20.92 -8.66 21.21
N LYS A 170 20.26 -9.56 20.45
CA LYS A 170 20.19 -11.02 20.71
C LYS A 170 19.77 -11.38 22.14
N THR A 171 19.00 -10.53 22.80
CA THR A 171 18.41 -10.74 24.12
C THR A 171 16.91 -10.92 23.99
N ASP A 172 16.27 -11.64 24.90
CA ASP A 172 14.81 -11.83 24.90
C ASP A 172 14.08 -10.48 24.93
N LEU A 173 14.58 -9.54 25.74
CA LEU A 173 14.05 -8.18 25.80
C LEU A 173 14.19 -7.45 24.46
N GLY A 174 15.32 -7.61 23.77
CA GLY A 174 15.55 -7.04 22.43
C GLY A 174 14.57 -7.59 21.41
N ILE A 175 14.29 -8.89 21.43
CA ILE A 175 13.31 -9.54 20.55
C ILE A 175 11.91 -8.97 20.80
N VAL A 176 11.50 -8.87 22.06
CA VAL A 176 10.17 -8.32 22.41
C VAL A 176 10.03 -6.88 21.94
N ILE A 177 10.99 -6.00 22.25
CA ILE A 177 10.96 -4.59 21.85
C ILE A 177 11.00 -4.47 20.31
N GLY A 178 11.88 -5.22 19.64
CA GLY A 178 11.96 -5.24 18.19
C GLY A 178 10.66 -5.65 17.53
N THR A 179 9.97 -6.65 18.07
CA THR A 179 8.64 -7.09 17.61
C THR A 179 7.58 -5.99 17.77
N VAL A 180 7.60 -5.28 18.92
CA VAL A 180 6.69 -4.13 19.13
C VAL A 180 6.92 -3.05 18.07
N PHE A 181 8.19 -2.71 17.76
CA PHE A 181 8.50 -1.75 16.69
C PHE A 181 8.05 -2.24 15.32
N CYS A 182 8.12 -3.54 15.02
CA CYS A 182 7.56 -4.11 13.78
C CYS A 182 6.04 -3.88 13.70
N VAL A 183 5.31 -4.15 14.78
CA VAL A 183 3.85 -3.93 14.83
C VAL A 183 3.50 -2.46 14.67
N LEU A 184 4.22 -1.56 15.35
CA LEU A 184 4.04 -0.12 15.21
C LEU A 184 4.34 0.35 13.79
N TYR A 185 5.32 -0.24 13.11
CA TYR A 185 5.63 0.08 11.73
C TYR A 185 4.50 -0.33 10.77
N VAL A 186 3.93 -1.53 10.93
CA VAL A 186 2.74 -1.96 10.16
C VAL A 186 1.56 -1.01 10.41
N ALA A 187 1.32 -0.62 11.65
CA ALA A 187 0.30 0.37 12.00
C ALA A 187 0.54 1.72 11.29
N PHE A 188 1.79 2.19 11.27
CA PHE A 188 2.17 3.42 10.57
C PHE A 188 1.90 3.33 9.06
N ILE A 189 2.19 2.19 8.43
CA ILE A 189 1.87 1.95 7.01
C ILE A 189 0.38 2.15 6.74
N LEU A 190 -0.48 1.60 7.58
CA LEU A 190 -1.93 1.74 7.43
C LEU A 190 -2.36 3.21 7.61
N VAL A 191 -1.81 3.90 8.62
CA VAL A 191 -2.06 5.34 8.83
C VAL A 191 -1.67 6.15 7.60
N GLN A 192 -0.52 5.86 7.01
CA GLN A 192 -0.05 6.53 5.80
C GLN A 192 -0.99 6.31 4.60
N ASN A 193 -1.47 5.07 4.42
CA ASN A 193 -2.45 4.76 3.38
C ASN A 193 -3.79 5.48 3.61
N PHE A 194 -4.27 5.53 4.85
CA PHE A 194 -5.48 6.27 5.19
C PHE A 194 -5.31 7.77 4.92
N ALA A 195 -4.14 8.33 5.23
CA ALA A 195 -3.83 9.74 4.99
C ALA A 195 -3.93 10.11 3.49
N TYR A 196 -3.39 9.30 2.58
CA TYR A 196 -3.51 9.55 1.14
C TYR A 196 -4.96 9.52 0.64
N ASN A 197 -5.77 8.59 1.17
CA ASN A 197 -7.19 8.52 0.82
C ASN A 197 -7.98 9.71 1.39
N LEU A 198 -7.67 10.16 2.61
CA LEU A 198 -8.25 11.37 3.18
C LEU A 198 -7.87 12.63 2.38
N MET A 199 -6.61 12.73 1.90
CA MET A 199 -6.17 13.87 1.08
C MET A 199 -7.02 14.08 -0.18
N VAL A 200 -7.45 13.00 -0.83
CA VAL A 200 -8.24 13.08 -2.07
C VAL A 200 -9.74 13.12 -1.82
N THR A 201 -10.19 12.91 -0.58
CA THR A 201 -11.61 12.85 -0.27
C THR A 201 -12.08 14.05 0.53
N THR A 202 -11.18 14.72 1.27
CA THR A 202 -11.50 15.81 2.19
C THR A 202 -10.58 17.01 1.98
N ASP A 203 -11.05 18.20 2.31
CA ASP A 203 -10.25 19.45 2.27
C ASP A 203 -9.50 19.75 3.56
N LEU A 204 -9.33 18.74 4.42
CA LEU A 204 -8.68 18.89 5.72
C LEU A 204 -7.19 19.32 5.61
N LYS A 205 -6.69 20.00 6.64
CA LYS A 205 -5.27 20.30 6.80
C LYS A 205 -4.48 19.02 7.11
N LEU A 206 -3.20 18.97 6.73
CA LEU A 206 -2.36 17.78 6.86
C LEU A 206 -2.34 17.20 8.30
N GLY A 207 -2.26 18.06 9.32
CA GLY A 207 -2.30 17.61 10.72
C GLY A 207 -3.63 16.95 11.11
N GLN A 208 -4.75 17.46 10.59
CA GLN A 208 -6.08 16.84 10.80
C GLN A 208 -6.19 15.51 10.06
N ILE A 209 -5.62 15.41 8.85
CA ILE A 209 -5.55 14.18 8.07
C ILE A 209 -4.84 13.08 8.86
N TYR A 210 -3.65 13.35 9.40
CA TYR A 210 -2.93 12.37 10.22
C TYR A 210 -3.64 12.03 11.51
N LYS A 211 -4.26 13.03 12.18
CA LYS A 211 -5.07 12.79 13.38
C LYS A 211 -6.24 11.84 13.08
N ASN A 212 -6.98 12.09 12.00
CA ASN A 212 -8.12 11.26 11.60
C ASN A 212 -7.66 9.87 11.14
N SER A 213 -6.53 9.77 10.43
CA SER A 213 -5.94 8.47 10.03
C SER A 213 -5.59 7.61 11.25
N LEU A 214 -4.99 8.21 12.27
CA LEU A 214 -4.67 7.53 13.51
C LEU A 214 -5.95 7.15 14.28
N LEU A 215 -6.94 8.03 14.29
CA LEU A 215 -8.23 7.78 14.93
C LEU A 215 -8.96 6.59 14.28
N PHE A 216 -8.95 6.49 12.94
CA PHE A 216 -9.50 5.33 12.22
C PHE A 216 -8.82 4.02 12.62
N LEU A 217 -7.47 4.03 12.77
CA LEU A 217 -6.72 2.88 13.25
C LEU A 217 -7.19 2.45 14.65
N LEU A 218 -7.37 3.41 15.57
CA LEU A 218 -7.73 3.13 16.95
C LEU A 218 -9.20 2.68 17.10
N ILE A 219 -10.15 3.38 16.46
CA ILE A 219 -11.59 3.06 16.55
C ILE A 219 -11.90 1.69 15.93
N ARG A 220 -11.19 1.33 14.87
CA ARG A 220 -11.40 0.07 14.13
C ARG A 220 -10.20 -0.86 14.19
N PHE A 221 -9.51 -0.88 15.33
CA PHE A 221 -8.25 -1.60 15.51
C PHE A 221 -8.29 -3.05 14.99
N GLY A 222 -9.33 -3.82 15.35
CA GLY A 222 -9.46 -5.21 14.90
C GLY A 222 -9.55 -5.36 13.37
N HIS A 223 -10.28 -4.47 12.69
CA HIS A 223 -10.37 -4.48 11.23
C HIS A 223 -9.06 -4.00 10.58
N CYS A 224 -8.41 -2.99 11.17
CA CYS A 224 -7.11 -2.53 10.72
C CYS A 224 -6.03 -3.60 10.90
N LEU A 225 -6.08 -4.37 11.99
CA LEU A 225 -5.20 -5.53 12.18
C LEU A 225 -5.42 -6.58 11.08
N ALA A 226 -6.67 -6.91 10.75
CA ALA A 226 -6.99 -7.82 9.64
C ALA A 226 -6.46 -7.30 8.29
N LEU A 227 -6.60 -6.00 8.02
CA LEU A 227 -6.01 -5.37 6.83
C LEU A 227 -4.48 -5.45 6.84
N GLY A 228 -3.84 -5.22 7.98
CA GLY A 228 -2.39 -5.37 8.14
C GLY A 228 -1.94 -6.80 7.82
N ILE A 229 -2.67 -7.82 8.29
CA ILE A 229 -2.42 -9.22 7.96
C ILE A 229 -2.55 -9.46 6.44
N VAL A 230 -3.57 -8.92 5.79
CA VAL A 230 -3.74 -9.02 4.33
C VAL A 230 -2.56 -8.37 3.60
N VAL A 231 -2.11 -7.20 4.04
CA VAL A 231 -0.93 -6.53 3.47
C VAL A 231 0.32 -7.41 3.62
N ILE A 232 0.59 -7.93 4.81
CA ILE A 232 1.74 -8.82 5.07
C ILE A 232 1.64 -10.09 4.22
N LEU A 233 0.45 -10.68 4.12
CA LEU A 233 0.21 -11.89 3.32
C LEU A 233 0.57 -11.67 1.85
N PHE A 234 0.03 -10.61 1.25
CA PHE A 234 0.21 -10.37 -0.19
C PHE A 234 1.56 -9.74 -0.55
N TYR A 235 2.17 -8.95 0.33
CA TYR A 235 3.43 -8.26 0.00
C TYR A 235 4.68 -8.96 0.53
N ILE A 236 4.55 -9.84 1.53
CA ILE A 236 5.69 -10.53 2.13
C ILE A 236 5.54 -12.05 1.97
N LEU A 237 4.48 -12.64 2.52
CA LEU A 237 4.39 -14.09 2.64
C LEU A 237 4.22 -14.79 1.29
N ILE A 238 3.27 -14.37 0.46
CA ILE A 238 3.05 -14.99 -0.86
C ILE A 238 4.29 -14.84 -1.77
N PRO A 239 4.90 -13.64 -1.95
CA PRO A 239 6.15 -13.51 -2.66
C PRO A 239 7.24 -14.43 -2.14
N PHE A 240 7.43 -14.48 -0.83
CA PHE A 240 8.44 -15.32 -0.20
C PHE A 240 8.24 -16.81 -0.52
N VAL A 241 7.01 -17.33 -0.38
CA VAL A 241 6.68 -18.72 -0.70
C VAL A 241 6.89 -19.03 -2.18
N LEU A 242 6.46 -18.13 -3.08
CA LEU A 242 6.66 -18.31 -4.52
C LEU A 242 8.14 -18.33 -4.91
N LEU A 243 8.96 -17.53 -4.23
CA LEU A 243 10.41 -17.48 -4.46
C LEU A 243 11.13 -18.71 -3.90
N MET A 244 10.69 -19.21 -2.73
CA MET A 244 11.29 -20.41 -2.13
C MET A 244 11.07 -21.68 -2.96
N SER A 245 10.09 -21.72 -3.84
CA SER A 245 9.82 -22.87 -4.70
C SER A 245 10.89 -23.10 -5.78
N ALA A 246 11.79 -22.13 -6.03
CA ALA A 246 12.92 -22.18 -6.95
C ALA A 246 12.57 -22.70 -8.38
N SER A 247 11.31 -22.54 -8.81
CA SER A 247 10.83 -22.99 -10.13
C SER A 247 10.65 -21.80 -11.09
N TYR A 248 11.07 -21.95 -12.34
CA TYR A 248 10.83 -20.92 -13.36
C TYR A 248 9.34 -20.66 -13.60
N THR A 249 8.49 -21.68 -13.44
CA THR A 249 7.04 -21.53 -13.59
C THR A 249 6.47 -20.64 -12.49
N THR A 250 6.83 -20.89 -11.22
CA THR A 250 6.36 -20.06 -10.09
C THR A 250 6.89 -18.64 -10.16
N LEU A 251 8.12 -18.48 -10.68
CA LEU A 251 8.68 -17.17 -10.95
C LEU A 251 7.89 -16.41 -12.02
N GLY A 252 7.57 -17.08 -13.14
CA GLY A 252 6.73 -16.49 -14.20
C GLY A 252 5.36 -16.08 -13.68
N ILE A 253 4.71 -16.92 -12.88
CA ILE A 253 3.42 -16.62 -12.21
C ILE A 253 3.57 -15.40 -11.29
N PHE A 254 4.62 -15.36 -10.47
CA PHE A 254 4.89 -14.24 -9.57
C PHE A 254 5.04 -12.92 -10.35
N ILE A 255 5.92 -12.89 -11.36
CA ILE A 255 6.16 -11.68 -12.17
C ILE A 255 4.83 -11.24 -12.82
N PHE A 256 4.06 -12.16 -13.41
CA PHE A 256 2.79 -11.83 -14.05
C PHE A 256 1.78 -11.24 -13.06
N LEU A 257 1.52 -11.92 -11.96
CA LEU A 257 0.52 -11.49 -10.98
C LEU A 257 0.88 -10.14 -10.35
N TYR A 258 2.14 -9.94 -9.96
CA TYR A 258 2.57 -8.70 -9.30
C TYR A 258 2.74 -7.54 -10.27
N SER A 259 3.09 -7.81 -11.54
CA SER A 259 3.16 -6.76 -12.54
C SER A 259 1.80 -6.24 -12.99
N PHE A 260 0.76 -7.08 -12.97
CA PHE A 260 -0.52 -6.71 -13.56
C PHE A 260 -1.69 -6.61 -12.58
N LEU A 261 -1.64 -7.25 -11.41
CA LEU A 261 -2.86 -7.39 -10.61
C LEU A 261 -2.70 -7.08 -9.12
N VAL A 262 -1.80 -7.77 -8.43
CA VAL A 262 -1.82 -7.88 -6.96
C VAL A 262 -1.70 -6.55 -6.25
N ILE A 263 -0.76 -5.69 -6.66
CA ILE A 263 -0.49 -4.42 -5.99
C ILE A 263 -1.73 -3.51 -6.05
N ALA A 264 -2.27 -3.31 -7.25
CA ALA A 264 -3.44 -2.45 -7.45
C ALA A 264 -4.68 -2.98 -6.73
N TRP A 265 -4.86 -4.32 -6.69
CA TRP A 265 -6.01 -4.92 -6.01
C TRP A 265 -5.95 -4.74 -4.49
N VAL A 266 -4.78 -4.94 -3.88
CA VAL A 266 -4.59 -4.72 -2.43
C VAL A 266 -4.75 -3.24 -2.08
N GLN A 267 -4.16 -2.34 -2.87
CA GLN A 267 -4.31 -0.88 -2.66
C GLN A 267 -5.76 -0.42 -2.86
N TYR A 268 -6.47 -0.98 -3.85
CA TYR A 268 -7.90 -0.73 -4.02
C TYR A 268 -8.70 -1.19 -2.79
N GLY A 269 -8.38 -2.36 -2.21
CA GLY A 269 -9.01 -2.85 -0.99
C GLY A 269 -8.80 -1.91 0.20
N LEU A 270 -7.58 -1.43 0.41
CA LEU A 270 -7.27 -0.43 1.43
C LEU A 270 -8.03 0.88 1.20
N SER A 271 -8.04 1.37 -0.04
CA SER A 271 -8.76 2.60 -0.41
C SER A 271 -10.27 2.46 -0.26
N TYR A 272 -10.83 1.31 -0.66
CA TYR A 272 -12.25 1.01 -0.51
C TYR A 272 -12.67 1.01 0.96
N TYR A 273 -11.90 0.35 1.83
CA TYR A 273 -12.14 0.33 3.26
C TYR A 273 -12.04 1.72 3.88
N THR A 274 -10.98 2.47 3.55
CA THR A 274 -10.77 3.83 4.05
C THR A 274 -11.91 4.75 3.63
N GLY A 275 -12.34 4.67 2.37
CA GLY A 275 -13.45 5.48 1.89
C GLY A 275 -14.74 5.24 2.68
N ARG A 276 -15.02 4.00 3.08
CA ARG A 276 -16.15 3.69 3.95
C ARG A 276 -16.02 4.27 5.36
N LEU A 277 -14.80 4.34 5.89
CA LEU A 277 -14.57 5.00 7.18
C LEU A 277 -14.80 6.50 7.06
N ILE A 278 -14.35 7.11 5.97
CA ILE A 278 -14.57 8.53 5.71
C ILE A 278 -16.06 8.82 5.59
N ASP A 279 -16.79 8.06 4.77
CA ASP A 279 -18.24 8.22 4.57
C ASP A 279 -18.99 8.11 5.91
N ARG A 280 -18.51 7.29 6.84
CA ARG A 280 -19.18 7.05 8.13
C ARG A 280 -18.81 8.04 9.24
N TYR A 281 -17.57 8.51 9.28
CA TYR A 281 -17.07 9.27 10.44
C TYR A 281 -16.67 10.71 10.12
N VAL A 282 -16.60 11.09 8.85
CA VAL A 282 -16.20 12.43 8.43
C VAL A 282 -17.34 13.14 7.68
N ALA A 283 -18.10 12.43 6.84
CA ALA A 283 -19.19 13.02 6.07
C ALA A 283 -20.45 13.30 6.94
N GLU A 284 -20.68 12.53 8.01
CA GLU A 284 -21.81 12.76 8.93
C GLU A 284 -21.67 14.07 9.75
N ASP A 285 -20.43 14.60 9.91
CA ASP A 285 -20.18 15.87 10.61
C ASP A 285 -20.40 17.12 9.76
N GLU A 286 -20.61 16.98 8.45
CA GLU A 286 -20.80 18.09 7.50
C GLU A 286 -22.30 18.39 7.20
N GLU A 287 -23.25 17.60 7.66
CA GLU A 287 -24.67 17.97 7.58
C GLU A 287 -24.97 19.04 8.66
N PRO A 288 -25.24 20.30 8.27
CA PRO A 288 -25.71 21.30 9.22
C PRO A 288 -27.04 20.80 9.79
N SER A 289 -27.18 20.85 11.11
CA SER A 289 -28.45 20.67 11.81
C SER A 289 -29.43 21.75 11.33
N GLU A 290 -30.12 21.53 10.20
CA GLU A 290 -31.21 22.37 9.70
C GLU A 290 -32.51 22.22 10.55
N GLU A 291 -32.45 21.60 11.71
CA GLU A 291 -33.66 21.27 12.50
C GLU A 291 -34.03 22.29 13.59
N ASN A 292 -33.48 23.54 13.56
CA ASN A 292 -33.85 24.56 14.53
C ASN A 292 -34.22 25.93 13.97
N SER A 293 -34.86 26.02 12.78
CA SER A 293 -35.34 27.30 12.23
C SER A 293 -36.82 27.34 11.89
N GLU A 294 -37.65 26.43 12.42
CA GLU A 294 -39.12 26.50 12.27
C GLU A 294 -39.87 26.56 13.63
N GLU A 295 -39.36 27.30 14.60
CA GLU A 295 -40.18 27.72 15.76
C GLU A 295 -39.76 29.13 16.24
N THR A 296 -40.17 30.15 15.49
CA THR A 296 -40.52 31.49 16.05
C THR A 296 -41.50 32.23 15.16
#